data_370d3aa1dd2f5ed202a36839a15d01ae
#
_entry.id   370d3aa1dd2f5ed202a36839a15d01ae
#
_cell.length_a   1.000
_cell.length_b   1.000
_cell.length_c   1.000
_cell.angle_alpha   90.00
_cell.angle_beta   90.00
_cell.angle_gamma   90.00
#
_symmetry.space_group_name_H-M   'P 1'
#
loop_
_entity.id
_entity.type
_entity.pdbx_description
1 polymer ?
#
loop_
_entity_poly.entity_id
_entity_poly.type
_entity_poly.pdbx_seq_one_letter_code
_entity_poly.pdbx_strand_id
1 'polypeptide(L)'
;VALLLACMLILAAAAAMAEPSGTVMLYSSLKEKQLVAVKEAFEAKYPGIVMDYYQAGTGKIKTKIATEQQAGQVAADLLWVGDASDYLTFKEQGILEAYVSPESEKVPAAYKDGDDLYCGARLVVMGMAYNTQNVTEEEAPKHWKDLLNETFRDQIIMTDPTESGTTAYLVGALVNNEAYGWAFFEDLAAMGTELDSGTSGTHNNVASGGYKVCIAVDYVTQTLESQGSPIKFVYPAEDTIAISSPIALVKGCANPDNGKLLYDFILSEEGQTVLMKADCTPIRDGVAKEGALSASEIAAIALKPDEAKLAQEKQDTLDHFD
;
A
#
# COMPACT_ATOMS: atom_id res chain seq x y z
N VAL A 1 48.92 -9.24 40.03
CA VAL A 1 48.32 -7.99 39.49
C VAL A 1 47.92 -8.21 38.06
N ALA A 2 48.70 -8.90 37.19
CA ALA A 2 48.37 -9.16 35.78
C ALA A 2 47.16 -10.08 35.60
N LEU A 3 46.91 -11.06 36.47
CA LEU A 3 45.76 -11.97 36.40
C LEU A 3 44.43 -11.28 36.80
N LEU A 4 44.48 -10.32 37.72
CA LEU A 4 43.30 -9.53 38.13
C LEU A 4 42.90 -8.48 37.05
N LEU A 5 43.82 -7.94 36.31
CA LEU A 5 43.51 -7.07 35.15
C LEU A 5 42.92 -7.84 33.96
N ALA A 6 43.34 -9.08 33.71
CA ALA A 6 42.78 -9.92 32.68
C ALA A 6 41.32 -10.32 32.97
N CYS A 7 41.00 -10.59 34.24
CA CYS A 7 39.60 -10.88 34.65
C CYS A 7 38.67 -9.65 34.55
N MET A 8 39.17 -8.43 34.81
CA MET A 8 38.38 -7.20 34.64
C MET A 8 38.12 -6.83 33.19
N LEU A 9 39.04 -7.15 32.28
CA LEU A 9 38.85 -6.94 30.82
C LEU A 9 37.85 -7.93 30.19
N ILE A 10 37.71 -9.14 30.74
CA ILE A 10 36.74 -10.12 30.27
C ILE A 10 35.30 -9.80 30.75
N LEU A 11 35.15 -9.15 31.91
CA LEU A 11 33.85 -8.66 32.40
C LEU A 11 33.34 -7.39 31.72
N ALA A 12 34.24 -6.62 31.06
CA ALA A 12 33.84 -5.42 30.34
C ALA A 12 33.36 -5.69 28.89
N ALA A 13 33.55 -6.92 28.38
CA ALA A 13 33.17 -7.29 27.01
C ALA A 13 31.79 -7.98 26.91
N ALA A 14 31.11 -8.19 28.03
CA ALA A 14 29.77 -8.77 28.09
C ALA A 14 28.76 -7.76 28.66
N ALA A 15 28.73 -6.56 28.14
CA ALA A 15 27.44 -5.87 28.00
C ALA A 15 26.67 -6.63 26.92
N ALA A 16 26.16 -7.82 27.28
CA ALA A 16 25.14 -8.45 26.48
C ALA A 16 24.03 -7.41 26.34
N MET A 17 23.88 -6.80 25.16
CA MET A 17 22.70 -6.01 24.87
C MET A 17 21.56 -6.93 25.19
N ALA A 18 20.72 -6.56 26.17
CA ALA A 18 19.54 -7.35 26.51
C ALA A 18 18.76 -7.56 25.21
N GLU A 19 18.38 -8.80 24.93
CA GLU A 19 17.55 -9.04 23.74
C GLU A 19 16.30 -8.17 23.82
N PRO A 20 15.88 -7.56 22.68
CA PRO A 20 14.69 -6.73 22.66
C PRO A 20 13.48 -7.50 23.21
N SER A 21 12.70 -6.85 24.08
CA SER A 21 11.54 -7.47 24.71
C SER A 21 10.43 -6.47 24.98
N GLY A 22 9.25 -6.97 25.32
CA GLY A 22 8.07 -6.16 25.61
C GLY A 22 7.01 -6.24 24.52
N THR A 23 6.34 -5.13 24.24
CA THR A 23 5.23 -5.06 23.27
C THR A 23 5.49 -3.99 22.23
N VAL A 24 4.79 -4.09 21.09
CA VAL A 24 4.63 -3.01 20.11
C VAL A 24 3.20 -3.01 19.59
N MET A 25 2.56 -1.84 19.55
CA MET A 25 1.19 -1.66 19.09
C MET A 25 1.15 -1.02 17.72
N LEU A 26 0.58 -1.72 16.73
CA LEU A 26 0.37 -1.24 15.38
C LEU A 26 -1.11 -0.93 15.11
N TYR A 27 -1.46 0.27 14.65
CA TYR A 27 -2.77 0.54 14.06
C TYR A 27 -2.70 0.39 12.55
N SER A 28 -3.57 -0.45 11.97
CA SER A 28 -3.47 -0.78 10.56
C SER A 28 -4.81 -1.01 9.87
N SER A 29 -4.89 -0.53 8.62
CA SER A 29 -6.00 -0.81 7.70
C SER A 29 -5.73 -1.99 6.75
N LEU A 30 -4.61 -2.68 6.91
CA LEU A 30 -4.30 -3.88 6.14
C LEU A 30 -5.30 -5.01 6.46
N LYS A 31 -5.40 -5.96 5.54
CA LYS A 31 -6.21 -7.17 5.77
C LYS A 31 -5.56 -8.04 6.85
N GLU A 32 -6.39 -8.73 7.63
CA GLU A 32 -5.97 -9.63 8.72
C GLU A 32 -4.88 -10.61 8.29
N LYS A 33 -5.03 -11.27 7.12
CA LYS A 33 -4.03 -12.18 6.55
C LYS A 33 -2.62 -11.57 6.50
N GLN A 34 -2.54 -10.30 6.11
CA GLN A 34 -1.26 -9.59 5.95
C GLN A 34 -0.64 -9.26 7.31
N LEU A 35 -1.47 -8.81 8.26
CA LEU A 35 -1.03 -8.49 9.62
C LEU A 35 -0.55 -9.74 10.38
N VAL A 36 -1.28 -10.85 10.26
CA VAL A 36 -0.88 -12.14 10.86
C VAL A 36 0.46 -12.60 10.31
N ALA A 37 0.66 -12.54 8.98
CA ALA A 37 1.92 -12.94 8.38
C ALA A 37 3.11 -12.08 8.87
N VAL A 38 2.93 -10.75 8.97
CA VAL A 38 3.95 -9.83 9.50
C VAL A 38 4.23 -10.14 10.98
N LYS A 39 3.18 -10.30 11.79
CA LYS A 39 3.29 -10.62 13.23
C LYS A 39 4.08 -11.89 13.46
N GLU A 40 3.70 -12.99 12.82
CA GLU A 40 4.36 -14.29 12.98
C GLU A 40 5.86 -14.23 12.61
N ALA A 41 6.19 -13.57 11.51
CA ALA A 41 7.57 -13.45 11.06
C ALA A 41 8.37 -12.49 11.94
N PHE A 42 7.79 -11.38 12.39
CA PHE A 42 8.44 -10.44 13.31
C PHE A 42 8.72 -11.07 14.68
N GLU A 43 7.74 -11.75 15.28
CA GLU A 43 7.88 -12.43 16.57
C GLU A 43 8.85 -13.62 16.49
N ALA A 44 8.94 -14.30 15.35
CA ALA A 44 9.95 -15.33 15.13
C ALA A 44 11.37 -14.76 15.12
N LYS A 45 11.55 -13.55 14.57
CA LYS A 45 12.83 -12.83 14.56
C LYS A 45 13.18 -12.21 15.89
N TYR A 46 12.20 -11.70 16.62
CA TYR A 46 12.34 -11.04 17.92
C TYR A 46 11.45 -11.71 18.98
N PRO A 47 11.82 -12.92 19.44
CA PRO A 47 10.93 -13.74 20.28
C PRO A 47 10.61 -13.13 21.67
N GLY A 48 11.34 -12.08 22.07
CA GLY A 48 11.05 -11.32 23.30
C GLY A 48 10.01 -10.22 23.11
N ILE A 49 9.57 -9.91 21.88
CA ILE A 49 8.62 -8.85 21.58
C ILE A 49 7.29 -9.46 21.14
N VAL A 50 6.19 -8.97 21.72
CA VAL A 50 4.83 -9.28 21.28
C VAL A 50 4.33 -8.14 20.41
N MET A 51 3.96 -8.43 19.16
CA MET A 51 3.32 -7.48 18.26
C MET A 51 1.80 -7.55 18.45
N ASP A 52 1.22 -6.50 19.01
CA ASP A 52 -0.23 -6.31 19.04
C ASP A 52 -0.66 -5.37 17.91
N TYR A 53 -1.89 -5.52 17.44
CA TYR A 53 -2.42 -4.61 16.42
C TYR A 53 -3.92 -4.35 16.61
N TYR A 54 -4.32 -3.15 16.20
CA TYR A 54 -5.72 -2.77 16.02
C TYR A 54 -6.01 -2.66 14.53
N GLN A 55 -6.82 -3.60 14.02
CA GLN A 55 -7.22 -3.63 12.61
C GLN A 55 -8.62 -3.05 12.44
N ALA A 56 -8.74 -2.04 11.58
CA ALA A 56 -10.01 -1.45 11.17
C ALA A 56 -9.85 -0.71 9.83
N GLY A 57 -10.95 -0.30 9.22
CA GLY A 57 -10.89 0.63 8.07
C GLY A 57 -10.27 1.98 8.45
N THR A 58 -9.60 2.62 7.50
CA THR A 58 -8.85 3.89 7.69
C THR A 58 -9.67 4.94 8.44
N GLY A 59 -10.93 5.16 8.05
CA GLY A 59 -11.81 6.14 8.71
C GLY A 59 -12.03 5.88 10.21
N LYS A 60 -12.22 4.60 10.60
CA LYS A 60 -12.37 4.22 12.01
C LYS A 60 -11.08 4.43 12.79
N ILE A 61 -9.92 4.15 12.18
CA ILE A 61 -8.62 4.37 12.81
C ILE A 61 -8.37 5.86 12.98
N LYS A 62 -8.65 6.69 11.97
CA LYS A 62 -8.54 8.17 12.06
C LYS A 62 -9.40 8.72 13.20
N THR A 63 -10.66 8.27 13.34
CA THR A 63 -11.53 8.65 14.45
C THR A 63 -10.97 8.23 15.81
N LYS A 64 -10.41 7.01 15.90
CA LYS A 64 -9.76 6.50 17.11
C LYS A 64 -8.54 7.35 17.49
N ILE A 65 -7.67 7.64 16.54
CA ILE A 65 -6.47 8.49 16.73
C ILE A 65 -6.90 9.88 17.23
N ALA A 66 -7.89 10.51 16.60
CA ALA A 66 -8.38 11.82 17.00
C ALA A 66 -8.94 11.83 18.44
N THR A 67 -9.65 10.77 18.83
CA THR A 67 -10.18 10.62 20.20
C THR A 67 -9.05 10.45 21.23
N GLU A 68 -8.06 9.62 20.92
CA GLU A 68 -6.91 9.38 21.80
C GLU A 68 -6.01 10.61 21.93
N GLN A 69 -5.83 11.36 20.84
CA GLN A 69 -5.09 12.63 20.86
C GLN A 69 -5.78 13.66 21.75
N GLN A 70 -7.11 13.73 21.74
CA GLN A 70 -7.86 14.59 22.67
C GLN A 70 -7.71 14.15 24.13
N ALA A 71 -7.52 12.84 24.36
CA ALA A 71 -7.23 12.29 25.68
C ALA A 71 -5.75 12.45 26.11
N GLY A 72 -4.91 12.97 25.23
CA GLY A 72 -3.53 13.35 25.51
C GLY A 72 -2.45 12.41 24.97
N GLN A 73 -2.80 11.21 24.48
CA GLN A 73 -1.83 10.28 23.92
C GLN A 73 -2.49 9.28 22.96
N VAL A 74 -1.89 9.08 21.79
CA VAL A 74 -2.22 7.99 20.87
C VAL A 74 -1.61 6.70 21.41
N ALA A 75 -2.40 5.63 21.51
CA ALA A 75 -1.96 4.37 22.09
C ALA A 75 -1.15 3.48 21.13
N ALA A 76 -1.10 3.82 19.85
CA ALA A 76 -0.26 3.12 18.88
C ALA A 76 1.22 3.53 19.02
N ASP A 77 2.13 2.58 18.76
CA ASP A 77 3.55 2.87 18.54
C ASP A 77 3.81 3.18 17.06
N LEU A 78 3.09 2.48 16.16
CA LEU A 78 3.16 2.66 14.72
C LEU A 78 1.78 2.82 14.09
N LEU A 79 1.73 3.59 13.01
CA LEU A 79 0.58 3.69 12.09
C LEU A 79 0.95 3.07 10.75
N TRP A 80 0.06 2.23 10.21
CA TRP A 80 0.13 1.72 8.85
C TRP A 80 -1.27 1.70 8.25
N VAL A 81 -1.74 2.87 7.84
CA VAL A 81 -3.13 3.11 7.45
C VAL A 81 -3.22 3.96 6.20
N GLY A 82 -4.25 3.73 5.39
CA GLY A 82 -4.60 4.58 4.27
C GLY A 82 -3.49 4.73 3.22
N ASP A 83 -3.39 5.93 2.72
CA ASP A 83 -2.45 6.37 1.70
C ASP A 83 -1.66 7.62 2.15
N ALA A 84 -0.81 8.16 1.27
CA ALA A 84 0.05 9.30 1.61
C ALA A 84 -0.74 10.56 2.01
N SER A 85 -1.94 10.77 1.48
CA SER A 85 -2.78 11.93 1.81
C SER A 85 -3.23 11.94 3.28
N ASP A 86 -3.49 10.76 3.86
CA ASP A 86 -3.81 10.63 5.29
C ASP A 86 -2.63 11.06 6.17
N TYR A 87 -1.39 10.78 5.73
CA TYR A 87 -0.18 11.15 6.48
C TYR A 87 0.14 12.64 6.43
N LEU A 88 -0.28 13.37 5.39
CA LEU A 88 -0.23 14.83 5.39
C LEU A 88 -1.05 15.39 6.56
N THR A 89 -2.24 14.86 6.79
CA THR A 89 -3.09 15.24 7.92
C THR A 89 -2.43 14.90 9.27
N PHE A 90 -1.86 13.71 9.42
CA PHE A 90 -1.16 13.32 10.65
C PHE A 90 0.09 14.16 10.92
N LYS A 91 0.79 14.57 9.87
CA LYS A 91 1.94 15.49 9.93
C LYS A 91 1.52 16.86 10.43
N GLU A 92 0.46 17.45 9.88
CA GLU A 92 -0.10 18.73 10.31
C GLU A 92 -0.57 18.69 11.78
N GLN A 93 -1.12 17.57 12.23
CA GLN A 93 -1.55 17.35 13.60
C GLN A 93 -0.39 17.09 14.57
N GLY A 94 0.85 16.95 14.08
CA GLY A 94 2.03 16.71 14.91
C GLY A 94 2.05 15.34 15.61
N ILE A 95 1.38 14.34 15.05
CA ILE A 95 1.25 12.97 15.61
C ILE A 95 2.49 12.13 15.31
N LEU A 96 3.23 12.45 14.25
CA LEU A 96 4.31 11.61 13.74
C LEU A 96 5.66 12.00 14.33
N GLU A 97 6.53 11.00 14.51
CA GLU A 97 7.93 11.15 14.93
C GLU A 97 8.84 10.85 13.73
N ALA A 98 9.83 11.72 13.51
CA ALA A 98 10.82 11.51 12.43
C ALA A 98 11.70 10.30 12.73
N TYR A 99 11.78 9.39 11.78
CA TYR A 99 12.65 8.22 11.87
C TYR A 99 13.17 7.78 10.50
N VAL A 100 14.48 7.73 10.35
CA VAL A 100 15.15 7.21 9.16
C VAL A 100 15.52 5.75 9.40
N SER A 101 14.73 4.83 8.86
CA SER A 101 15.08 3.42 8.86
C SER A 101 16.29 3.16 7.97
N PRO A 102 17.29 2.37 8.40
CA PRO A 102 18.39 1.95 7.53
C PRO A 102 17.90 1.16 6.31
N GLU A 103 16.74 0.52 6.41
CA GLU A 103 16.11 -0.23 5.31
C GLU A 103 15.46 0.68 4.25
N SER A 104 15.18 1.94 4.59
CA SER A 104 14.56 2.91 3.68
C SER A 104 15.43 3.28 2.48
N GLU A 105 16.74 3.00 2.50
CA GLU A 105 17.62 3.21 1.33
C GLU A 105 17.15 2.44 0.09
N LYS A 106 16.50 1.30 0.29
CA LYS A 106 15.97 0.43 -0.78
C LYS A 106 14.54 0.77 -1.21
N VAL A 107 13.94 1.78 -0.61
CA VAL A 107 12.63 2.31 -1.01
C VAL A 107 12.85 3.48 -1.96
N PRO A 108 12.19 3.52 -3.14
CA PRO A 108 12.31 4.65 -4.06
C PRO A 108 11.96 5.99 -3.40
N ALA A 109 12.70 7.05 -3.75
CA ALA A 109 12.52 8.38 -3.16
C ALA A 109 11.09 8.93 -3.34
N ALA A 110 10.40 8.53 -4.41
CA ALA A 110 9.01 8.94 -4.69
C ALA A 110 8.01 8.51 -3.59
N TYR A 111 8.36 7.53 -2.76
CA TYR A 111 7.49 6.99 -1.71
C TYR A 111 7.96 7.35 -0.29
N LYS A 112 8.82 8.37 -0.16
CA LYS A 112 9.34 8.84 1.12
C LYS A 112 8.93 10.28 1.41
N ASP A 113 8.62 10.59 2.65
CA ASP A 113 8.41 11.96 3.10
C ASP A 113 9.74 12.71 3.19
N GLY A 114 9.74 13.98 2.78
CA GLY A 114 10.95 14.82 2.79
C GLY A 114 11.45 15.19 4.19
N ASP A 115 10.58 15.07 5.22
CA ASP A 115 10.92 15.35 6.62
C ASP A 115 11.09 14.05 7.45
N ASP A 116 11.17 12.89 6.78
CA ASP A 116 11.35 11.56 7.38
C ASP A 116 10.24 11.15 8.39
N LEU A 117 9.06 11.73 8.29
CA LEU A 117 7.94 11.44 9.18
C LEU A 117 7.18 10.16 8.81
N TYR A 118 7.27 9.73 7.55
CA TYR A 118 6.73 8.46 7.08
C TYR A 118 7.49 7.93 5.85
N CYS A 119 7.38 6.63 5.63
CA CYS A 119 7.91 5.96 4.46
C CYS A 119 6.87 4.97 3.93
N GLY A 120 6.71 4.89 2.62
CA GLY A 120 5.91 3.84 2.02
C GLY A 120 6.37 2.46 2.48
N ALA A 121 5.43 1.58 2.80
CA ALA A 121 5.72 0.23 3.29
C ALA A 121 5.17 -0.88 2.40
N ARG A 122 4.27 -0.55 1.49
CA ARG A 122 3.81 -1.39 0.37
C ARG A 122 3.23 -0.50 -0.72
N LEU A 123 3.03 -1.08 -1.91
CA LEU A 123 2.28 -0.47 -2.99
C LEU A 123 0.92 -1.15 -3.17
N VAL A 124 -0.03 -0.39 -3.68
CA VAL A 124 -1.22 -0.87 -4.36
C VAL A 124 -1.17 -0.27 -5.76
N VAL A 125 -0.99 -1.10 -6.78
CA VAL A 125 -0.86 -0.63 -8.15
C VAL A 125 -2.18 -0.88 -8.87
N MET A 126 -2.71 0.16 -9.48
CA MET A 126 -3.88 0.07 -10.32
C MET A 126 -3.49 0.22 -11.78
N GLY A 127 -4.10 -0.61 -12.57
CA GLY A 127 -3.95 -0.68 -14.02
C GLY A 127 -5.19 -1.32 -14.62
N MET A 128 -4.98 -2.16 -15.60
CA MET A 128 -6.03 -2.88 -16.28
C MET A 128 -5.82 -4.39 -16.13
N ALA A 129 -6.89 -5.17 -16.23
CA ALA A 129 -6.76 -6.61 -16.38
C ALA A 129 -7.71 -7.09 -17.48
N TYR A 130 -7.33 -8.16 -18.15
CA TYR A 130 -8.13 -8.73 -19.24
C TYR A 130 -8.27 -10.25 -19.09
N ASN A 131 -9.36 -10.79 -19.63
CA ASN A 131 -9.55 -12.23 -19.71
C ASN A 131 -8.77 -12.80 -20.88
N THR A 132 -7.81 -13.69 -20.62
CA THR A 132 -6.89 -14.24 -21.63
C THR A 132 -7.53 -15.24 -22.59
N GLN A 133 -8.76 -15.67 -22.35
CA GLN A 133 -9.54 -16.49 -23.29
C GLN A 133 -10.37 -15.65 -24.27
N ASN A 134 -10.68 -14.40 -23.90
CA ASN A 134 -11.55 -13.50 -24.67
C ASN A 134 -10.78 -12.37 -25.38
N VAL A 135 -9.54 -12.08 -24.93
CA VAL A 135 -8.68 -11.01 -25.44
C VAL A 135 -7.28 -11.56 -25.59
N THR A 136 -6.66 -11.41 -26.74
CA THR A 136 -5.26 -11.81 -26.96
C THR A 136 -4.31 -10.77 -26.38
N GLU A 137 -3.03 -11.10 -26.23
CA GLU A 137 -2.02 -10.18 -25.68
C GLU A 137 -1.81 -8.94 -26.60
N GLU A 138 -1.99 -9.11 -27.92
CA GLU A 138 -1.93 -8.02 -28.90
C GLU A 138 -3.13 -7.06 -28.79
N GLU A 139 -4.31 -7.58 -28.47
CA GLU A 139 -5.55 -6.82 -28.32
C GLU A 139 -5.71 -6.20 -26.93
N ALA A 140 -4.93 -6.66 -25.94
CA ALA A 140 -4.99 -6.17 -24.58
C ALA A 140 -4.68 -4.66 -24.51
N PRO A 141 -5.44 -3.88 -23.70
CA PRO A 141 -5.20 -2.45 -23.53
C PRO A 141 -3.82 -2.22 -22.91
N LYS A 142 -3.06 -1.22 -23.42
CA LYS A 142 -1.72 -0.84 -22.92
C LYS A 142 -1.71 0.54 -22.30
N HIS A 143 -2.70 1.36 -22.62
CA HIS A 143 -2.91 2.71 -22.11
C HIS A 143 -4.34 2.85 -21.60
N TRP A 144 -4.59 3.76 -20.67
CA TRP A 144 -5.93 3.99 -20.14
C TRP A 144 -6.96 4.25 -21.25
N LYS A 145 -6.58 5.03 -22.29
CA LYS A 145 -7.47 5.36 -23.41
C LYS A 145 -7.77 4.18 -24.34
N ASP A 146 -7.00 3.10 -24.27
CA ASP A 146 -7.29 1.88 -25.06
C ASP A 146 -8.58 1.21 -24.60
N LEU A 147 -9.03 1.47 -23.35
CA LEU A 147 -10.34 1.04 -22.88
C LEU A 147 -11.50 1.62 -23.70
N LEU A 148 -11.28 2.75 -24.37
CA LEU A 148 -12.29 3.39 -25.24
C LEU A 148 -12.36 2.78 -26.65
N ASN A 149 -11.65 1.66 -26.91
CA ASN A 149 -11.75 0.94 -28.16
C ASN A 149 -13.11 0.23 -28.25
N GLU A 150 -13.79 0.37 -29.40
CA GLU A 150 -15.11 -0.24 -29.65
C GLU A 150 -15.16 -1.77 -29.42
N THR A 151 -14.02 -2.47 -29.47
CA THR A 151 -13.93 -3.90 -29.15
C THR A 151 -14.27 -4.22 -27.69
N PHE A 152 -14.22 -3.21 -26.81
CA PHE A 152 -14.54 -3.31 -25.38
C PHE A 152 -15.91 -2.72 -25.02
N ARG A 153 -16.70 -2.23 -25.97
CA ARG A 153 -18.04 -1.71 -25.71
C ARG A 153 -18.90 -2.74 -25.00
N ASP A 154 -19.56 -2.34 -23.90
CA ASP A 154 -20.35 -3.19 -23.01
C ASP A 154 -19.57 -4.39 -22.41
N GLN A 155 -18.23 -4.31 -22.38
CA GLN A 155 -17.32 -5.36 -21.93
C GLN A 155 -16.28 -4.87 -20.91
N ILE A 156 -16.52 -3.70 -20.32
CA ILE A 156 -15.67 -3.08 -19.31
C ILE A 156 -16.39 -3.13 -17.97
N ILE A 157 -15.68 -3.45 -16.90
CA ILE A 157 -16.18 -3.36 -15.54
C ILE A 157 -15.14 -2.67 -14.66
N MET A 158 -15.58 -1.87 -13.70
CA MET A 158 -14.72 -1.28 -12.69
C MET A 158 -15.40 -1.33 -11.31
N THR A 159 -14.61 -1.24 -10.26
CA THR A 159 -15.17 -1.11 -8.92
C THR A 159 -15.70 0.31 -8.74
N ASP A 160 -16.88 0.44 -8.15
CA ASP A 160 -17.48 1.72 -7.78
C ASP A 160 -16.52 2.52 -6.87
N PRO A 161 -16.15 3.76 -7.22
CA PRO A 161 -15.26 4.58 -6.41
C PRO A 161 -15.85 4.95 -5.03
N THR A 162 -17.17 4.93 -4.87
CA THR A 162 -17.81 5.18 -3.57
C THR A 162 -17.61 4.01 -2.60
N GLU A 163 -17.43 2.80 -3.14
CA GLU A 163 -17.22 1.56 -2.36
C GLU A 163 -15.72 1.17 -2.22
N SER A 164 -14.83 1.81 -2.99
CA SER A 164 -13.39 1.48 -3.03
C SER A 164 -12.51 2.71 -2.93
N GLY A 165 -11.79 2.84 -1.82
CA GLY A 165 -10.82 3.93 -1.63
C GLY A 165 -9.70 3.96 -2.68
N THR A 166 -9.27 2.79 -3.20
CA THR A 166 -8.27 2.73 -4.28
C THR A 166 -8.84 3.21 -5.60
N THR A 167 -10.10 2.85 -5.91
CA THR A 167 -10.78 3.36 -7.11
C THR A 167 -11.06 4.86 -7.01
N ALA A 168 -11.48 5.35 -5.82
CA ALA A 168 -11.63 6.78 -5.56
C ALA A 168 -10.33 7.56 -5.81
N TYR A 169 -9.20 7.01 -5.35
CA TYR A 169 -7.88 7.60 -5.60
C TYR A 169 -7.55 7.63 -7.10
N LEU A 170 -7.78 6.53 -7.82
CA LEU A 170 -7.57 6.45 -9.27
C LEU A 170 -8.41 7.51 -10.00
N VAL A 171 -9.70 7.60 -9.69
CA VAL A 171 -10.60 8.57 -10.32
C VAL A 171 -10.09 9.99 -10.07
N GLY A 172 -9.81 10.35 -8.82
CA GLY A 172 -9.27 11.66 -8.46
C GLY A 172 -7.95 11.98 -9.17
N ALA A 173 -7.03 11.01 -9.25
CA ALA A 173 -5.73 11.18 -9.91
C ALA A 173 -5.86 11.41 -11.41
N LEU A 174 -6.71 10.63 -12.11
CA LEU A 174 -6.91 10.78 -13.55
C LEU A 174 -7.75 12.02 -13.89
N VAL A 175 -8.77 12.35 -13.10
CA VAL A 175 -9.56 13.58 -13.30
C VAL A 175 -8.68 14.84 -13.19
N ASN A 176 -7.72 14.84 -12.28
CA ASN A 176 -6.78 15.94 -12.10
C ASN A 176 -5.61 15.95 -13.08
N ASN A 177 -5.52 14.98 -13.98
CA ASN A 177 -4.53 14.93 -15.05
C ASN A 177 -5.14 15.49 -16.35
N GLU A 178 -4.47 16.49 -16.96
CA GLU A 178 -4.92 17.16 -18.20
C GLU A 178 -5.11 16.19 -19.39
N ALA A 179 -4.43 15.05 -19.38
CA ALA A 179 -4.55 14.05 -20.43
C ALA A 179 -5.90 13.32 -20.40
N TYR A 180 -6.58 13.29 -19.26
CA TYR A 180 -7.80 12.49 -19.07
C TYR A 180 -9.00 13.39 -18.66
N GLY A 181 -9.00 13.95 -17.46
CA GLY A 181 -10.11 14.75 -16.96
C GLY A 181 -11.40 13.96 -16.79
N TRP A 182 -12.50 14.65 -16.55
CA TRP A 182 -13.84 14.04 -16.49
C TRP A 182 -14.27 13.42 -17.82
N ALA A 183 -13.85 14.00 -18.96
CA ALA A 183 -14.19 13.50 -20.29
C ALA A 183 -13.82 12.02 -20.47
N PHE A 184 -12.71 11.56 -19.86
CA PHE A 184 -12.33 10.14 -19.92
C PHE A 184 -13.36 9.23 -19.24
N PHE A 185 -13.89 9.63 -18.09
CA PHE A 185 -14.91 8.84 -17.36
C PHE A 185 -16.28 8.93 -18.01
N GLU A 186 -16.64 10.09 -18.58
CA GLU A 186 -17.84 10.23 -19.42
C GLU A 186 -17.78 9.31 -20.64
N ASP A 187 -16.62 9.23 -21.30
CA ASP A 187 -16.40 8.32 -22.43
C ASP A 187 -16.47 6.84 -21.97
N LEU A 188 -15.89 6.49 -20.82
CA LEU A 188 -16.01 5.15 -20.24
C LEU A 188 -17.47 4.78 -19.94
N ALA A 189 -18.25 5.71 -19.39
CA ALA A 189 -19.69 5.51 -19.18
C ALA A 189 -20.43 5.30 -20.50
N ALA A 190 -20.10 6.10 -21.55
CA ALA A 190 -20.66 5.95 -22.90
C ALA A 190 -20.25 4.63 -23.59
N MET A 191 -19.12 4.02 -23.15
CA MET A 191 -18.71 2.68 -23.57
C MET A 191 -19.52 1.56 -22.89
N GLY A 192 -20.45 1.88 -21.97
CA GLY A 192 -21.23 0.90 -21.22
C GLY A 192 -20.43 0.22 -20.11
N THR A 193 -19.54 0.97 -19.46
CA THR A 193 -18.76 0.44 -18.32
C THR A 193 -19.69 0.14 -17.15
N GLU A 194 -19.63 -1.10 -16.63
CA GLU A 194 -20.41 -1.54 -15.47
C GLU A 194 -19.67 -1.25 -14.18
N LEU A 195 -20.42 -0.92 -13.12
CA LEU A 195 -19.88 -0.71 -11.78
C LEU A 195 -20.17 -1.91 -10.87
N ASP A 196 -19.16 -2.41 -10.17
CA ASP A 196 -19.26 -3.48 -9.18
C ASP A 196 -19.06 -2.90 -7.76
N SER A 197 -19.81 -3.38 -6.79
CA SER A 197 -19.73 -2.95 -5.40
C SER A 197 -18.43 -3.35 -4.69
N GLY A 198 -17.54 -4.13 -5.32
CA GLY A 198 -16.32 -4.59 -4.67
C GLY A 198 -15.24 -5.08 -5.61
N THR A 199 -14.01 -4.76 -5.26
CA THR A 199 -12.80 -5.13 -6.03
C THR A 199 -12.72 -6.61 -6.37
N SER A 200 -13.09 -7.50 -5.43
CA SER A 200 -13.08 -8.95 -5.71
C SER A 200 -14.13 -9.35 -6.74
N GLY A 201 -15.31 -8.74 -6.70
CA GLY A 201 -16.37 -8.96 -7.69
C GLY A 201 -15.92 -8.55 -9.08
N THR A 202 -15.39 -7.34 -9.23
CA THR A 202 -14.84 -6.80 -10.47
C THR A 202 -13.87 -7.78 -11.15
N HIS A 203 -12.86 -8.27 -10.39
CA HIS A 203 -11.83 -9.17 -10.93
C HIS A 203 -12.39 -10.56 -11.25
N ASN A 204 -13.27 -11.11 -10.41
CA ASN A 204 -13.90 -12.40 -10.63
C ASN A 204 -14.81 -12.39 -11.87
N ASN A 205 -15.49 -11.28 -12.14
CA ASN A 205 -16.31 -11.12 -13.34
C ASN A 205 -15.47 -11.20 -14.62
N VAL A 206 -14.29 -10.59 -14.64
CA VAL A 206 -13.35 -10.73 -15.77
C VAL A 206 -12.75 -12.13 -15.82
N ALA A 207 -12.31 -12.69 -14.69
CA ALA A 207 -11.73 -14.03 -14.63
C ALA A 207 -12.69 -15.11 -15.13
N SER A 208 -14.01 -14.96 -14.87
CA SER A 208 -15.05 -15.88 -15.33
C SER A 208 -15.51 -15.64 -16.78
N GLY A 209 -15.04 -14.58 -17.43
CA GLY A 209 -15.40 -14.22 -18.80
C GLY A 209 -16.71 -13.45 -18.94
N GLY A 210 -17.27 -12.93 -17.85
CA GLY A 210 -18.45 -12.04 -17.88
C GLY A 210 -18.15 -10.70 -18.55
N TYR A 211 -16.91 -10.21 -18.39
CA TYR A 211 -16.38 -9.03 -19.07
C TYR A 211 -15.01 -9.33 -19.67
N LYS A 212 -14.62 -8.57 -20.70
CA LYS A 212 -13.31 -8.71 -21.35
C LYS A 212 -12.19 -8.06 -20.57
N VAL A 213 -12.45 -6.88 -19.98
CA VAL A 213 -11.45 -6.05 -19.31
C VAL A 213 -12.03 -5.39 -18.06
N CYS A 214 -11.16 -5.06 -17.11
CA CYS A 214 -11.51 -4.21 -15.98
C CYS A 214 -10.42 -3.20 -15.63
N ILE A 215 -10.81 -2.14 -14.93
CA ILE A 215 -9.88 -1.34 -14.12
C ILE A 215 -9.55 -2.19 -12.89
N ALA A 216 -8.27 -2.50 -12.70
CA ALA A 216 -7.81 -3.60 -11.87
C ALA A 216 -6.77 -3.17 -10.82
N VAL A 217 -6.70 -3.97 -9.76
CA VAL A 217 -5.63 -3.93 -8.76
C VAL A 217 -4.67 -5.10 -9.02
N ASP A 218 -3.38 -4.83 -9.08
CA ASP A 218 -2.33 -5.76 -9.45
C ASP A 218 -2.31 -7.05 -8.62
N TYR A 219 -2.23 -6.93 -7.28
CA TYR A 219 -2.12 -8.09 -6.41
C TYR A 219 -3.37 -9.00 -6.44
N VAL A 220 -4.56 -8.42 -6.69
CA VAL A 220 -5.81 -9.21 -6.82
C VAL A 220 -5.78 -10.03 -8.10
N THR A 221 -5.40 -9.39 -9.22
CA THR A 221 -5.24 -10.08 -10.51
C THR A 221 -4.18 -11.18 -10.41
N GLN A 222 -2.99 -10.87 -9.87
CA GLN A 222 -1.90 -11.83 -9.72
C GLN A 222 -2.27 -13.01 -8.82
N THR A 223 -3.12 -12.80 -7.81
CA THR A 223 -3.63 -13.88 -6.96
C THR A 223 -4.53 -14.82 -7.75
N LEU A 224 -5.46 -14.29 -8.55
CA LEU A 224 -6.33 -15.08 -9.42
C LEU A 224 -5.53 -15.82 -10.50
N GLU A 225 -4.57 -15.15 -11.13
CA GLU A 225 -3.67 -15.76 -12.12
C GLU A 225 -2.88 -16.94 -11.53
N SER A 226 -2.32 -16.78 -10.33
CA SER A 226 -1.59 -17.84 -9.63
C SER A 226 -2.46 -19.05 -9.26
N GLN A 227 -3.77 -18.86 -9.16
CA GLN A 227 -4.78 -19.90 -8.95
C GLN A 227 -5.26 -20.54 -10.26
N GLY A 228 -4.70 -20.15 -11.42
CA GLY A 228 -5.03 -20.68 -12.73
C GLY A 228 -6.23 -20.00 -13.40
N SER A 229 -6.71 -18.88 -12.90
CA SER A 229 -7.76 -18.11 -13.56
C SER A 229 -7.25 -17.47 -14.84
N PRO A 230 -8.05 -17.42 -15.93
CA PRO A 230 -7.64 -16.82 -17.21
C PRO A 230 -7.73 -15.28 -17.17
N ILE A 231 -6.97 -14.65 -16.31
CA ILE A 231 -6.88 -13.21 -16.16
C ILE A 231 -5.41 -12.77 -16.10
N LYS A 232 -5.07 -11.64 -16.71
CA LYS A 232 -3.71 -11.09 -16.70
C LYS A 232 -3.75 -9.59 -16.42
N PHE A 233 -2.82 -9.11 -15.58
CA PHE A 233 -2.66 -7.70 -15.27
C PHE A 233 -1.83 -6.99 -16.33
N VAL A 234 -2.20 -5.74 -16.62
CA VAL A 234 -1.45 -4.83 -17.49
C VAL A 234 -1.14 -3.56 -16.71
N TYR A 235 0.14 -3.25 -16.58
CA TYR A 235 0.60 -1.93 -16.14
C TYR A 235 0.40 -0.95 -17.30
N PRO A 236 -0.38 0.13 -17.15
CA PRO A 236 -0.43 1.18 -18.15
C PRO A 236 0.98 1.68 -18.46
N ALA A 237 1.31 1.86 -19.73
CA ALA A 237 2.66 2.23 -20.16
C ALA A 237 3.10 3.60 -19.62
N GLU A 238 2.14 4.48 -19.38
CA GLU A 238 2.30 5.75 -18.66
C GLU A 238 1.12 5.95 -17.71
N ASP A 239 1.31 6.81 -16.73
CA ASP A 239 0.29 7.21 -15.75
C ASP A 239 -0.31 6.03 -14.95
N THR A 240 0.51 5.00 -14.71
CA THR A 240 0.14 3.92 -13.77
C THR A 240 -0.19 4.54 -12.41
N ILE A 241 -1.28 4.12 -11.80
CA ILE A 241 -1.65 4.59 -10.46
C ILE A 241 -0.96 3.70 -9.43
N ALA A 242 -0.02 4.29 -8.70
CA ALA A 242 0.74 3.59 -7.65
C ALA A 242 0.51 4.27 -6.31
N ILE A 243 -0.30 3.68 -5.47
CA ILE A 243 -0.67 4.18 -4.16
C ILE A 243 0.30 3.60 -3.14
N SER A 244 1.11 4.43 -2.51
CA SER A 244 1.91 3.99 -1.38
C SER A 244 1.04 3.95 -0.13
N SER A 245 1.17 2.86 0.64
CA SER A 245 0.59 2.77 1.98
C SER A 245 1.71 2.96 2.99
N PRO A 246 1.84 4.16 3.59
CA PRO A 246 2.97 4.49 4.43
C PRO A 246 2.90 3.86 5.81
N ILE A 247 4.08 3.73 6.43
CA ILE A 247 4.26 3.44 7.85
C ILE A 247 4.91 4.64 8.53
N ALA A 248 4.53 4.93 9.77
CA ALA A 248 5.09 6.01 10.57
C ALA A 248 5.19 5.63 12.04
N LEU A 249 6.21 6.16 12.72
CA LEU A 249 6.36 6.11 14.15
C LEU A 249 5.48 7.19 14.80
N VAL A 250 4.77 6.85 15.87
CA VAL A 250 3.92 7.78 16.60
C VAL A 250 4.77 8.58 17.59
N LYS A 251 4.62 9.88 17.60
CA LYS A 251 5.35 10.78 18.48
C LYS A 251 4.97 10.54 19.96
N GLY A 252 5.99 10.30 20.78
CA GLY A 252 5.79 10.04 22.20
C GLY A 252 5.10 8.71 22.51
N CYS A 253 5.16 7.74 21.60
CA CYS A 253 4.62 6.40 21.80
C CYS A 253 5.27 5.69 23.00
N ALA A 254 4.59 4.66 23.51
CA ALA A 254 5.02 3.96 24.72
C ALA A 254 6.28 3.09 24.49
N ASN A 255 6.45 2.51 23.28
CA ASN A 255 7.51 1.55 22.99
C ASN A 255 8.32 1.97 21.74
N PRO A 256 9.01 3.13 21.74
CA PRO A 256 9.64 3.67 20.53
C PRO A 256 10.73 2.75 19.96
N ASP A 257 11.50 2.05 20.78
CA ASP A 257 12.55 1.16 20.30
C ASP A 257 11.98 -0.10 19.62
N ASN A 258 10.95 -0.72 20.20
CA ASN A 258 10.24 -1.82 19.59
C ASN A 258 9.48 -1.35 18.32
N GLY A 259 8.97 -0.13 18.33
CA GLY A 259 8.37 0.52 17.16
C GLY A 259 9.36 0.62 16.01
N LYS A 260 10.59 1.10 16.25
CA LYS A 260 11.65 1.16 15.24
C LYS A 260 12.04 -0.21 14.72
N LEU A 261 12.13 -1.23 15.58
CA LEU A 261 12.43 -2.60 15.16
C LEU A 261 11.34 -3.16 14.23
N LEU A 262 10.07 -2.93 14.53
CA LEU A 262 8.97 -3.35 13.67
C LEU A 262 8.94 -2.55 12.35
N TYR A 263 9.22 -1.25 12.41
CA TYR A 263 9.34 -0.39 11.23
C TYR A 263 10.44 -0.90 10.28
N ASP A 264 11.65 -1.15 10.82
CA ASP A 264 12.79 -1.68 10.08
C ASP A 264 12.49 -3.05 9.51
N PHE A 265 11.86 -3.93 10.31
CA PHE A 265 11.45 -5.26 9.85
C PHE A 265 10.50 -5.19 8.66
N ILE A 266 9.48 -4.34 8.73
CA ILE A 266 8.49 -4.19 7.64
C ILE A 266 9.17 -3.73 6.34
N LEU A 267 10.15 -2.82 6.42
CA LEU A 267 10.89 -2.34 5.24
C LEU A 267 12.04 -3.26 4.80
N SER A 268 12.45 -4.22 5.64
CA SER A 268 13.54 -5.15 5.32
C SER A 268 13.19 -6.09 4.16
N GLU A 269 14.20 -6.71 3.56
CA GLU A 269 14.00 -7.73 2.51
C GLU A 269 13.12 -8.89 3.01
N GLU A 270 13.35 -9.32 4.26
CA GLU A 270 12.57 -10.37 4.91
C GLU A 270 11.09 -9.95 5.07
N GLY A 271 10.82 -8.78 5.65
CA GLY A 271 9.47 -8.25 5.84
C GLY A 271 8.73 -8.03 4.51
N GLN A 272 9.41 -7.49 3.51
CA GLN A 272 8.83 -7.29 2.18
C GLN A 272 8.58 -8.62 1.45
N THR A 273 9.42 -9.64 1.68
CA THR A 273 9.18 -10.99 1.17
C THR A 273 7.96 -11.64 1.83
N VAL A 274 7.78 -11.44 3.14
CA VAL A 274 6.58 -11.89 3.86
C VAL A 274 5.32 -11.21 3.31
N LEU A 275 5.37 -9.89 3.11
CA LEU A 275 4.28 -9.13 2.52
C LEU A 275 3.93 -9.59 1.10
N MET A 276 4.94 -9.82 0.26
CA MET A 276 4.76 -10.35 -1.09
C MET A 276 4.04 -11.71 -1.08
N LYS A 277 4.43 -12.61 -0.18
CA LYS A 277 3.78 -13.91 -0.02
C LYS A 277 2.36 -13.80 0.56
N ALA A 278 2.04 -12.69 1.23
CA ALA A 278 0.72 -12.36 1.76
C ALA A 278 -0.11 -11.50 0.79
N ASP A 279 0.21 -11.53 -0.51
CA ASP A 279 -0.45 -10.80 -1.59
C ASP A 279 -0.39 -9.27 -1.43
N CYS A 280 0.76 -8.74 -1.04
CA CYS A 280 1.08 -7.32 -1.15
C CYS A 280 2.08 -7.09 -2.27
N THR A 281 1.99 -5.92 -2.93
CA THR A 281 3.04 -5.46 -3.83
C THR A 281 4.15 -4.81 -3.01
N PRO A 282 5.38 -5.36 -3.04
CA PRO A 282 6.49 -4.80 -2.27
C PRO A 282 6.86 -3.40 -2.73
N ILE A 283 7.37 -2.61 -1.79
CA ILE A 283 7.89 -1.26 -2.07
C ILE A 283 9.41 -1.21 -2.11
N ARG A 284 10.07 -2.28 -1.70
CA ARG A 284 11.52 -2.40 -1.66
C ARG A 284 12.06 -2.92 -3.00
N ASP A 285 13.03 -2.23 -3.57
CA ASP A 285 13.77 -2.74 -4.73
C ASP A 285 14.50 -4.05 -4.39
N GLY A 286 14.47 -4.98 -5.32
CA GLY A 286 15.03 -6.32 -5.15
C GLY A 286 14.03 -7.36 -4.61
N VAL A 287 12.81 -6.95 -4.24
CA VAL A 287 11.71 -7.85 -3.86
C VAL A 287 10.53 -7.61 -4.80
N ALA A 288 10.25 -8.56 -5.66
CA ALA A 288 9.09 -8.54 -6.56
C ALA A 288 8.65 -9.97 -6.88
N LYS A 289 7.37 -10.16 -7.22
CA LYS A 289 6.90 -11.41 -7.81
C LYS A 289 7.53 -11.60 -9.19
N GLU A 290 7.73 -12.84 -9.59
CA GLU A 290 8.22 -13.16 -10.94
C GLU A 290 7.27 -12.57 -12.00
N GLY A 291 7.83 -11.82 -12.95
CA GLY A 291 7.08 -11.13 -14.01
C GLY A 291 6.39 -9.82 -13.60
N ALA A 292 6.46 -9.41 -12.32
CA ALA A 292 5.97 -8.11 -11.88
C ALA A 292 7.08 -7.04 -11.96
N LEU A 293 6.68 -5.78 -12.12
CA LEU A 293 7.60 -4.64 -12.06
C LEU A 293 8.10 -4.44 -10.63
N SER A 294 9.37 -4.03 -10.50
CA SER A 294 9.95 -3.56 -9.24
C SER A 294 9.35 -2.22 -8.81
N ALA A 295 9.54 -1.85 -7.54
CA ALA A 295 9.07 -0.56 -7.03
C ALA A 295 9.64 0.63 -7.81
N SER A 296 10.91 0.59 -8.21
CA SER A 296 11.55 1.63 -9.02
C SER A 296 11.00 1.68 -10.44
N GLU A 297 10.72 0.54 -11.09
CA GLU A 297 10.08 0.51 -12.40
C GLU A 297 8.66 1.07 -12.35
N ILE A 298 7.88 0.69 -11.32
CA ILE A 298 6.54 1.26 -11.08
C ILE A 298 6.65 2.78 -10.88
N ALA A 299 7.57 3.25 -10.03
CA ALA A 299 7.76 4.68 -9.76
C ALA A 299 8.13 5.50 -11.01
N ALA A 300 8.79 4.85 -12.00
CA ALA A 300 9.19 5.48 -13.25
C ALA A 300 8.01 5.75 -14.19
N ILE A 301 6.96 4.91 -14.16
CA ILE A 301 5.77 5.01 -15.00
C ILE A 301 4.54 5.54 -14.23
N ALA A 302 4.65 5.71 -12.92
CA ALA A 302 3.54 6.15 -12.08
C ALA A 302 3.22 7.62 -12.29
N LEU A 303 1.93 7.91 -12.36
CA LEU A 303 1.39 9.25 -12.22
C LEU A 303 1.80 9.83 -10.85
N LYS A 304 2.15 11.09 -10.82
CA LYS A 304 2.52 11.82 -9.59
C LYS A 304 1.45 12.88 -9.31
N PRO A 305 0.33 12.50 -8.69
CA PRO A 305 -0.72 13.45 -8.40
C PRO A 305 -0.32 14.39 -7.26
N ASP A 306 -1.01 15.51 -7.16
CA ASP A 306 -0.97 16.36 -5.98
C ASP A 306 -1.82 15.72 -4.87
N GLU A 307 -1.16 15.04 -3.92
CA GLU A 307 -1.81 14.31 -2.83
C GLU A 307 -2.68 15.22 -1.94
N ALA A 308 -2.24 16.49 -1.73
CA ALA A 308 -3.01 17.43 -0.94
C ALA A 308 -4.31 17.81 -1.65
N LYS A 309 -4.24 18.03 -2.97
CA LYS A 309 -5.41 18.32 -3.80
C LYS A 309 -6.35 17.09 -3.83
N LEU A 310 -5.83 15.88 -4.01
CA LEU A 310 -6.65 14.67 -3.97
C LEU A 310 -7.40 14.52 -2.64
N ALA A 311 -6.71 14.76 -1.51
CA ALA A 311 -7.33 14.69 -0.19
C ALA A 311 -8.45 15.72 -0.04
N GLN A 312 -8.23 16.96 -0.51
CA GLN A 312 -9.18 18.06 -0.41
C GLN A 312 -10.41 17.84 -1.30
N GLU A 313 -10.22 17.37 -2.53
CA GLU A 313 -11.28 17.24 -3.54
C GLU A 313 -11.99 15.87 -3.52
N LYS A 314 -11.58 14.96 -2.64
CA LYS A 314 -12.06 13.57 -2.64
C LYS A 314 -13.59 13.45 -2.61
N GLN A 315 -14.27 14.19 -1.72
CA GLN A 315 -15.72 14.14 -1.61
C GLN A 315 -16.40 14.72 -2.84
N ASP A 316 -15.94 15.89 -3.30
CA ASP A 316 -16.49 16.54 -4.50
C ASP A 316 -16.31 15.66 -5.75
N THR A 317 -15.18 14.92 -5.83
CA THR A 317 -14.91 13.95 -6.90
C THR A 317 -15.91 12.79 -6.87
N LEU A 318 -16.21 12.26 -5.70
CA LEU A 318 -17.17 11.16 -5.54
C LEU A 318 -18.60 11.63 -5.87
N ASP A 319 -18.99 12.81 -5.35
CA ASP A 319 -20.32 13.39 -5.60
C ASP A 319 -20.55 13.73 -7.09
N HIS A 320 -19.46 14.01 -7.84
CA HIS A 320 -19.55 14.26 -9.28
C HIS A 320 -19.58 12.96 -10.10
N PHE A 321 -18.98 11.89 -9.60
CA PHE A 321 -18.93 10.61 -10.30
C PHE A 321 -20.29 9.90 -10.32
N ASP A 322 -21.12 10.07 -9.26
CA ASP A 322 -22.49 9.55 -9.15
C ASP A 322 -23.47 10.24 -10.12
#